data_fa61628e6bca5dcb394be2ca64745d0a
#
_entry.id   fa61628e6bca5dcb394be2ca64745d0a
#
_cell.length_a   1.000
_cell.length_b   1.000
_cell.length_c   1.000
_cell.angle_alpha   90.00
_cell.angle_beta   90.00
_cell.angle_gamma   90.00
#
_symmetry.space_group_name_H-M   'P 1'
#
loop_
_entity.id
_entity.type
_entity.pdbx_description
1 polymer ?
#
loop_
_entity_poly.entity_id
_entity_poly.type
_entity_poly.pdbx_seq_one_letter_code
_entity_poly.pdbx_strand_id
1 'polypeptide(L)'
;MEDKREFLETKARQARELVLTAIASFGNGHVGGSMSIMDALAVLFYDAMRLDDQDPDWPHQKLDNLTVLLDYNKGQVDGFVADIEAVAPHEPKWEAFGWDVQRVDGHDVLAAAAAIEKARMVSGKPLLIVLDTVKGFVPFEGKPSTHSMAVSKEQAAYAIEKLGEGHTVC
;
A
#
# COMPACT_ATOMS: atom_id res chain seq x y z
N MET A 1 10.40 1.47 -19.67
CA MET A 1 9.18 1.29 -18.83
C MET A 1 9.17 -0.10 -18.19
N GLU A 2 9.58 -1.13 -18.92
CA GLU A 2 9.66 -2.50 -18.40
C GLU A 2 10.66 -2.63 -17.23
N ASP A 3 11.80 -2.02 -17.36
CA ASP A 3 12.84 -1.94 -16.31
C ASP A 3 12.36 -1.26 -15.02
N LYS A 4 11.60 -0.16 -15.13
CA LYS A 4 11.04 0.54 -13.96
C LYS A 4 9.99 -0.30 -13.22
N ARG A 5 9.12 -1.00 -13.95
CA ARG A 5 8.12 -1.89 -13.36
C ARG A 5 8.81 -3.01 -12.60
N GLU A 6 9.70 -3.74 -13.25
CA GLU A 6 10.43 -4.86 -12.65
C GLU A 6 11.21 -4.43 -11.40
N PHE A 7 11.84 -3.26 -11.45
CA PHE A 7 12.55 -2.69 -10.30
C PHE A 7 11.61 -2.45 -9.11
N LEU A 8 10.48 -1.76 -9.31
CA LEU A 8 9.54 -1.42 -8.23
C LEU A 8 8.84 -2.66 -7.66
N GLU A 9 8.42 -3.60 -8.51
CA GLU A 9 7.83 -4.87 -8.08
C GLU A 9 8.85 -5.70 -7.26
N THR A 10 10.12 -5.70 -7.69
CA THR A 10 11.20 -6.35 -6.94
C THR A 10 11.37 -5.72 -5.56
N LYS A 11 11.33 -4.38 -5.45
CA LYS A 11 11.44 -3.68 -4.16
C LYS A 11 10.25 -3.96 -3.25
N ALA A 12 9.04 -3.96 -3.79
CA ALA A 12 7.83 -4.31 -3.05
C ALA A 12 7.88 -5.76 -2.53
N ARG A 13 8.34 -6.71 -3.35
CA ARG A 13 8.55 -8.11 -2.95
C ARG A 13 9.58 -8.24 -1.84
N GLN A 14 10.75 -7.60 -1.98
CA GLN A 14 11.79 -7.61 -0.95
C GLN A 14 11.30 -7.04 0.39
N ALA A 15 10.50 -5.98 0.36
CA ALA A 15 9.90 -5.40 1.57
C ALA A 15 8.93 -6.38 2.23
N ARG A 16 8.10 -7.10 1.46
CA ARG A 16 7.21 -8.15 1.98
C ARG A 16 7.98 -9.30 2.61
N GLU A 17 9.07 -9.75 2.00
CA GLU A 17 9.95 -10.80 2.55
C GLU A 17 10.53 -10.38 3.91
N LEU A 18 11.00 -9.14 4.04
CA LEU A 18 11.51 -8.60 5.29
C LEU A 18 10.44 -8.54 6.39
N VAL A 19 9.23 -8.08 6.05
CA VAL A 19 8.10 -8.02 6.99
C VAL A 19 7.72 -9.42 7.46
N LEU A 20 7.60 -10.39 6.56
CA LEU A 20 7.29 -11.77 6.94
C LEU A 20 8.35 -12.37 7.83
N THR A 21 9.62 -12.12 7.52
CA THR A 21 10.75 -12.58 8.34
C THR A 21 10.71 -11.96 9.73
N ALA A 22 10.45 -10.66 9.83
CA ALA A 22 10.33 -9.96 11.11
C ALA A 22 9.14 -10.50 11.93
N ILE A 23 7.95 -10.62 11.32
CA ILE A 23 6.76 -11.15 12.01
C ILE A 23 6.99 -12.58 12.47
N ALA A 24 7.58 -13.44 11.63
CA ALA A 24 7.90 -14.82 12.01
C ALA A 24 8.92 -14.91 13.16
N SER A 25 9.83 -13.95 13.26
CA SER A 25 10.80 -13.86 14.35
C SER A 25 10.17 -13.45 15.68
N PHE A 26 9.19 -12.56 15.65
CA PHE A 26 8.40 -12.14 16.82
C PHE A 26 7.27 -13.11 17.17
N GLY A 27 6.84 -13.93 16.20
CA GLY A 27 5.74 -14.88 16.35
C GLY A 27 4.33 -14.29 16.18
N ASN A 28 4.19 -12.98 16.05
CA ASN A 28 2.92 -12.29 15.80
C ASN A 28 3.14 -10.94 15.11
N GLY A 29 2.16 -10.48 14.30
CA GLY A 29 2.21 -9.16 13.66
C GLY A 29 1.04 -8.87 12.70
N HIS A 30 1.00 -7.64 12.20
CA HIS A 30 -0.05 -7.13 11.31
C HIS A 30 0.24 -7.48 9.84
N VAL A 31 0.06 -8.74 9.47
CA VAL A 31 0.35 -9.22 8.11
C VAL A 31 -0.51 -8.52 7.07
N GLY A 32 -1.83 -8.42 7.31
CA GLY A 32 -2.78 -7.92 6.31
C GLY A 32 -2.46 -6.53 5.79
N GLY A 33 -2.38 -5.55 6.68
CA GLY A 33 -2.06 -4.16 6.29
C GLY A 33 -0.65 -4.01 5.74
N SER A 34 0.33 -4.69 6.35
CA SER A 34 1.71 -4.64 5.89
C SER A 34 1.89 -5.19 4.48
N MET A 35 1.14 -6.24 4.10
CA MET A 35 1.26 -6.83 2.76
C MET A 35 0.59 -5.99 1.69
N SER A 36 -0.58 -5.40 1.98
CA SER A 36 -1.38 -4.68 0.99
C SER A 36 -0.72 -3.39 0.49
N ILE A 37 -0.03 -2.64 1.36
CA ILE A 37 0.51 -1.31 1.05
C ILE A 37 1.90 -1.31 0.38
N MET A 38 2.58 -2.47 0.28
CA MET A 38 4.00 -2.51 -0.11
C MET A 38 4.28 -2.01 -1.52
N ASP A 39 3.37 -2.14 -2.48
CA ASP A 39 3.55 -1.63 -3.83
C ASP A 39 3.60 -0.09 -3.82
N ALA A 40 2.66 0.54 -3.11
CA ALA A 40 2.65 1.99 -2.95
C ALA A 40 3.88 2.49 -2.17
N LEU A 41 4.31 1.79 -1.13
CA LEU A 41 5.52 2.14 -0.39
C LEU A 41 6.78 2.02 -1.27
N ALA A 42 6.87 0.99 -2.11
CA ALA A 42 7.98 0.87 -3.05
C ALA A 42 8.03 2.06 -4.02
N VAL A 43 6.88 2.46 -4.57
CA VAL A 43 6.80 3.66 -5.43
C VAL A 43 7.20 4.92 -4.65
N LEU A 44 6.69 5.10 -3.44
CA LEU A 44 7.04 6.27 -2.63
C LEU A 44 8.54 6.36 -2.39
N PHE A 45 9.16 5.31 -1.83
CA PHE A 45 10.55 5.35 -1.40
C PHE A 45 11.55 5.33 -2.56
N TYR A 46 11.26 4.62 -3.65
CA TYR A 46 12.24 4.41 -4.74
C TYR A 46 11.98 5.23 -5.99
N ASP A 47 10.83 5.88 -6.13
CA ASP A 47 10.49 6.66 -7.31
C ASP A 47 10.01 8.08 -7.00
N ALA A 48 9.16 8.25 -5.98
CA ALA A 48 8.46 9.52 -5.77
C ALA A 48 9.12 10.44 -4.76
N MET A 49 9.61 9.91 -3.65
CA MET A 49 10.18 10.74 -2.57
C MET A 49 11.62 11.16 -2.91
N ARG A 50 11.90 12.45 -2.72
CA ARG A 50 13.25 12.93 -2.65
C ARG A 50 13.64 12.95 -1.18
N LEU A 51 14.39 11.94 -0.76
CA LEU A 51 14.91 11.84 0.59
C LEU A 51 16.31 12.44 0.59
N ASP A 52 16.54 13.41 1.46
CA ASP A 52 17.87 13.90 1.79
C ASP A 52 18.18 13.44 3.21
N ASP A 53 19.03 12.44 3.35
CA ASP A 53 19.46 11.90 4.65
C ASP A 53 20.35 12.87 5.42
N GLN A 54 20.82 13.94 4.77
CA GLN A 54 21.63 15.00 5.36
C GLN A 54 20.76 16.16 5.91
N ASP A 55 19.50 16.27 5.51
CA ASP A 55 18.56 17.30 5.99
C ASP A 55 17.22 16.68 6.44
N PRO A 56 17.16 16.13 7.66
CA PRO A 56 15.94 15.52 8.19
C PRO A 56 14.82 16.53 8.47
N ASP A 57 15.12 17.83 8.50
CA ASP A 57 14.17 18.92 8.79
C ASP A 57 13.63 19.61 7.53
N TRP A 58 13.67 18.93 6.36
CA TRP A 58 13.17 19.48 5.10
C TRP A 58 11.78 20.11 5.25
N PRO A 59 11.70 21.47 5.24
CA PRO A 59 10.42 22.12 5.47
C PRO A 59 9.65 22.17 4.15
N HIS A 60 8.43 21.75 4.10
CA HIS A 60 7.36 22.38 3.32
C HIS A 60 6.12 21.49 3.24
N GLN A 61 5.19 21.73 4.17
CA GLN A 61 3.84 21.24 4.01
C GLN A 61 2.84 22.39 4.18
N LYS A 62 2.45 22.96 3.06
CA LYS A 62 1.16 23.65 3.00
C LYS A 62 0.10 22.59 2.77
N LEU A 63 -1.08 22.75 3.37
CA LEU A 63 -2.21 21.82 3.21
C LEU A 63 -2.68 21.68 1.75
N ASP A 64 -2.34 22.64 0.89
CA ASP A 64 -2.69 22.65 -0.54
C ASP A 64 -1.84 21.70 -1.41
N ASN A 65 -0.79 21.12 -0.86
CA ASN A 65 0.03 20.08 -1.49
C ASN A 65 0.07 18.78 -0.66
N LEU A 66 -0.87 18.61 0.27
CA LEU A 66 -1.01 17.36 1.00
C LEU A 66 -1.55 16.28 0.06
N THR A 67 -0.83 15.18 -0.05
CA THR A 67 -1.31 13.95 -0.70
C THR A 67 -1.49 12.87 0.35
N VAL A 68 -2.67 12.28 0.41
CA VAL A 68 -3.01 11.17 1.30
C VAL A 68 -3.18 9.90 0.48
N LEU A 69 -2.58 8.81 0.92
CA LEU A 69 -2.80 7.49 0.36
C LEU A 69 -3.74 6.72 1.29
N LEU A 70 -4.86 6.26 0.74
CA LEU A 70 -5.81 5.40 1.44
C LEU A 70 -5.64 3.96 0.95
N ASP A 71 -5.06 3.10 1.78
CA ASP A 71 -5.04 1.65 1.54
C ASP A 71 -6.46 1.07 1.74
N TYR A 72 -7.23 0.99 0.67
CA TYR A 72 -8.57 0.41 0.69
C TYR A 72 -8.50 -1.09 0.45
N ASN A 73 -8.04 -1.83 1.46
CA ASN A 73 -7.85 -3.28 1.41
C ASN A 73 -9.12 -4.09 1.79
N LYS A 74 -10.25 -3.43 2.00
CA LYS A 74 -11.60 -3.98 2.22
C LYS A 74 -11.77 -4.80 3.49
N GLY A 75 -10.73 -4.95 4.29
CA GLY A 75 -10.77 -5.73 5.52
C GLY A 75 -10.42 -4.91 6.76
N GLN A 76 -11.07 -5.19 7.86
CA GLN A 76 -10.72 -4.69 9.19
C GLN A 76 -10.64 -5.85 10.20
N VAL A 77 -10.43 -5.53 11.49
CA VAL A 77 -10.18 -6.53 12.55
C VAL A 77 -11.26 -7.60 12.58
N ASP A 78 -12.53 -7.18 12.56
CA ASP A 78 -13.69 -8.05 12.84
C ASP A 78 -14.36 -8.61 11.59
N GLY A 79 -13.91 -8.22 10.38
CA GLY A 79 -14.50 -8.71 9.14
C GLY A 79 -14.25 -7.84 7.92
N PHE A 80 -15.09 -7.98 6.93
CA PHE A 80 -15.05 -7.11 5.76
C PHE A 80 -15.70 -5.76 6.07
N VAL A 81 -15.11 -4.69 5.55
CA VAL A 81 -15.63 -3.32 5.73
C VAL A 81 -17.09 -3.20 5.28
N ALA A 82 -17.45 -3.87 4.19
CA ALA A 82 -18.81 -3.83 3.65
C ALA A 82 -19.86 -4.44 4.59
N ASP A 83 -19.46 -5.40 5.44
CA ASP A 83 -20.38 -6.11 6.34
C ASP A 83 -20.51 -5.42 7.71
N ILE A 84 -19.48 -4.64 8.08
CA ILE A 84 -19.43 -4.01 9.41
C ILE A 84 -19.89 -2.55 9.33
N GLU A 85 -19.25 -1.78 8.44
CA GLU A 85 -19.57 -0.38 8.21
C GLU A 85 -19.25 0.01 6.76
N ALA A 86 -20.27 0.26 5.97
CA ALA A 86 -20.13 0.59 4.57
C ALA A 86 -19.58 2.02 4.37
N VAL A 87 -18.27 2.18 4.53
CA VAL A 87 -17.59 3.47 4.36
C VAL A 87 -17.38 3.88 2.89
N ALA A 88 -17.46 2.93 1.97
CA ALA A 88 -17.45 3.21 0.53
C ALA A 88 -18.82 3.77 0.06
N PRO A 89 -18.89 4.54 -1.07
CA PRO A 89 -17.73 5.02 -1.83
C PRO A 89 -16.97 6.13 -1.09
N HIS A 90 -15.66 6.17 -1.26
CA HIS A 90 -14.81 7.18 -0.62
C HIS A 90 -14.82 8.49 -1.41
N GLU A 91 -14.75 8.42 -2.74
CA GLU A 91 -14.54 9.52 -3.65
C GLU A 91 -15.51 10.68 -3.39
N PRO A 92 -16.86 10.50 -3.47
CA PRO A 92 -17.80 11.62 -3.32
C PRO A 92 -17.77 12.24 -1.92
N LYS A 93 -17.35 11.49 -0.90
CA LYS A 93 -17.22 12.02 0.47
C LYS A 93 -16.06 13.00 0.58
N TRP A 94 -14.89 12.60 0.06
CA TRP A 94 -13.70 13.45 0.09
C TRP A 94 -13.81 14.64 -0.85
N GLU A 95 -14.42 14.46 -2.03
CA GLU A 95 -14.74 15.55 -2.95
C GLU A 95 -15.66 16.61 -2.29
N ALA A 96 -16.65 16.17 -1.52
CA ALA A 96 -17.54 17.08 -0.76
C ALA A 96 -16.79 17.90 0.29
N PHE A 97 -15.64 17.41 0.80
CA PHE A 97 -14.75 18.17 1.66
C PHE A 97 -13.72 19.01 0.90
N GLY A 98 -13.82 19.11 -0.42
CA GLY A 98 -12.96 19.96 -1.25
C GLY A 98 -11.63 19.31 -1.65
N TRP A 99 -11.48 17.99 -1.52
CA TRP A 99 -10.32 17.24 -1.97
C TRP A 99 -10.44 16.87 -3.44
N ASP A 100 -9.32 16.82 -4.14
CA ASP A 100 -9.22 16.03 -5.36
C ASP A 100 -9.06 14.55 -5.02
N VAL A 101 -9.66 13.65 -5.82
CA VAL A 101 -9.61 12.23 -5.55
C VAL A 101 -9.20 11.46 -6.80
N GLN A 102 -8.32 10.49 -6.61
CA GLN A 102 -7.96 9.50 -7.61
C GLN A 102 -8.15 8.11 -7.02
N ARG A 103 -8.55 7.15 -7.86
CA ARG A 103 -8.61 5.74 -7.49
C ARG A 103 -7.80 4.93 -8.49
N VAL A 104 -6.95 4.05 -7.99
CA VAL A 104 -6.08 3.20 -8.80
C VAL A 104 -5.99 1.79 -8.21
N ASP A 105 -5.59 0.84 -9.03
CA ASP A 105 -5.14 -0.45 -8.54
C ASP A 105 -3.87 -0.26 -7.70
N GLY A 106 -3.97 -0.56 -6.41
CA GLY A 106 -2.88 -0.39 -5.45
C GLY A 106 -1.77 -1.44 -5.59
N HIS A 107 -2.00 -2.49 -6.37
CA HIS A 107 -1.00 -3.51 -6.71
C HIS A 107 -0.34 -3.29 -8.07
N ASP A 108 -0.80 -2.33 -8.87
CA ASP A 108 -0.08 -1.89 -10.07
C ASP A 108 0.88 -0.74 -9.73
N VAL A 109 2.16 -1.05 -9.65
CA VAL A 109 3.22 -0.08 -9.32
C VAL A 109 3.30 1.08 -10.32
N LEU A 110 2.93 0.87 -11.58
CA LEU A 110 2.92 1.95 -12.58
C LEU A 110 1.68 2.83 -12.45
N ALA A 111 0.52 2.26 -12.10
CA ALA A 111 -0.68 3.02 -11.82
C ALA A 111 -0.48 3.88 -10.55
N ALA A 112 0.09 3.32 -9.50
CA ALA A 112 0.45 4.05 -8.28
C ALA A 112 1.45 5.18 -8.56
N ALA A 113 2.51 4.91 -9.33
CA ALA A 113 3.50 5.91 -9.73
C ALA A 113 2.87 7.05 -10.53
N ALA A 114 2.01 6.73 -11.50
CA ALA A 114 1.32 7.73 -12.30
C ALA A 114 0.37 8.61 -11.47
N ALA A 115 -0.34 8.02 -10.50
CA ALA A 115 -1.23 8.75 -9.59
C ALA A 115 -0.44 9.72 -8.70
N ILE A 116 0.71 9.29 -8.17
CA ILE A 116 1.58 10.12 -7.35
C ILE A 116 2.19 11.26 -8.18
N GLU A 117 2.60 10.98 -9.42
CA GLU A 117 3.14 12.03 -10.32
C GLU A 117 2.06 13.06 -10.68
N LYS A 118 0.84 12.61 -10.94
CA LYS A 118 -0.29 13.51 -11.17
C LYS A 118 -0.60 14.36 -9.93
N ALA A 119 -0.47 13.79 -8.72
CA ALA A 119 -0.65 14.51 -7.47
C ALA A 119 0.28 15.72 -7.34
N ARG A 120 1.50 15.63 -7.84
CA ARG A 120 2.48 16.74 -7.83
C ARG A 120 2.07 17.93 -8.68
N MET A 121 1.18 17.72 -9.65
CA MET A 121 0.67 18.77 -10.54
C MET A 121 -0.60 19.44 -9.99
N VAL A 122 -1.23 18.86 -8.96
CA VAL A 122 -2.40 19.44 -8.30
C VAL A 122 -1.94 20.55 -7.38
N SER A 123 -2.64 21.69 -7.44
CA SER A 123 -2.38 22.85 -6.59
C SER A 123 -3.70 23.44 -6.06
N GLY A 124 -3.64 24.04 -4.89
CA GLY A 124 -4.80 24.71 -4.28
C GLY A 124 -5.83 23.79 -3.63
N LYS A 125 -5.59 22.47 -3.66
CA LYS A 125 -6.42 21.47 -2.99
C LYS A 125 -5.55 20.32 -2.51
N PRO A 126 -5.87 19.69 -1.37
CA PRO A 126 -5.29 18.41 -1.02
C PRO A 126 -5.81 17.29 -1.94
N LEU A 127 -5.04 16.22 -2.09
CA LEU A 127 -5.38 15.10 -2.95
C LEU A 127 -5.42 13.79 -2.16
N LEU A 128 -6.45 12.99 -2.39
CA LEU A 128 -6.56 11.62 -1.92
C LEU A 128 -6.30 10.64 -3.08
N ILE A 129 -5.42 9.69 -2.88
CA ILE A 129 -5.27 8.53 -3.76
C ILE A 129 -5.84 7.31 -3.03
N VAL A 130 -6.95 6.80 -3.53
CA VAL A 130 -7.53 5.53 -3.06
C VAL A 130 -6.81 4.40 -3.77
N LEU A 131 -6.05 3.62 -3.02
CA LEU A 131 -5.37 2.43 -3.49
C LEU A 131 -6.31 1.23 -3.29
N ASP A 132 -6.86 0.70 -4.38
CA ASP A 132 -7.63 -0.54 -4.33
C ASP A 132 -6.67 -1.71 -4.16
N THR A 133 -6.65 -2.29 -2.97
CA THR A 133 -5.74 -3.36 -2.61
C THR A 133 -6.50 -4.58 -2.08
N VAL A 134 -5.80 -5.68 -1.92
CA VAL A 134 -6.30 -6.90 -1.28
C VAL A 134 -5.57 -7.09 0.03
N LYS A 135 -6.33 -7.16 1.14
CA LYS A 135 -5.76 -7.40 2.46
C LYS A 135 -5.00 -8.73 2.49
N GLY A 136 -3.78 -8.66 3.01
CA GLY A 136 -2.98 -9.86 3.28
C GLY A 136 -2.20 -10.38 2.10
N PHE A 137 -2.27 -9.77 0.94
CA PHE A 137 -1.52 -10.18 -0.27
C PHE A 137 -0.96 -11.63 -0.22
N VAL A 138 -0.64 -12.25 -1.33
CA VAL A 138 -0.23 -13.68 -1.42
C VAL A 138 0.63 -14.17 -0.23
N PRO A 139 0.33 -15.28 0.40
CA PRO A 139 -0.79 -16.22 0.24
C PRO A 139 -1.93 -15.99 1.26
N PHE A 140 -2.00 -14.82 1.83
CA PHE A 140 -2.92 -14.49 2.93
C PHE A 140 -4.10 -13.62 2.46
N GLU A 141 -4.29 -13.52 1.13
CA GLU A 141 -5.23 -12.59 0.51
C GLU A 141 -6.67 -12.73 1.00
N GLY A 142 -7.34 -11.58 1.08
CA GLY A 142 -8.77 -11.48 1.26
C GLY A 142 -9.30 -11.96 2.60
N LYS A 143 -8.45 -12.24 3.57
CA LYS A 143 -8.88 -12.74 4.88
C LYS A 143 -8.80 -11.65 5.95
N PRO A 144 -9.92 -11.16 6.52
CA PRO A 144 -9.90 -10.22 7.64
C PRO A 144 -9.03 -10.68 8.80
N SER A 145 -9.00 -12.00 9.08
CA SER A 145 -8.19 -12.61 10.15
C SER A 145 -6.68 -12.36 10.02
N THR A 146 -6.20 -11.93 8.86
CA THR A 146 -4.79 -11.55 8.65
C THR A 146 -4.44 -10.18 9.23
N HIS A 147 -5.42 -9.48 9.83
CA HIS A 147 -5.17 -8.19 10.48
C HIS A 147 -4.04 -8.29 11.51
N SER A 148 -4.10 -9.28 12.37
CA SER A 148 -3.01 -9.66 13.27
C SER A 148 -3.01 -11.19 13.43
N MET A 149 -1.90 -11.83 13.11
CA MET A 149 -1.79 -13.28 13.18
C MET A 149 -0.38 -13.72 13.55
N ALA A 150 -0.30 -14.87 14.19
CA ALA A 150 0.97 -15.56 14.34
C ALA A 150 1.40 -16.15 12.99
N VAL A 151 2.69 -16.05 12.68
CA VAL A 151 3.28 -16.61 11.45
C VAL A 151 4.42 -17.52 11.87
N SER A 152 4.29 -18.83 11.59
CA SER A 152 5.39 -19.77 11.81
C SER A 152 6.50 -19.55 10.76
N LYS A 153 7.69 -20.09 11.05
CA LYS A 153 8.81 -20.03 10.10
C LYS A 153 8.49 -20.75 8.79
N GLU A 154 7.76 -21.85 8.86
CA GLU A 154 7.31 -22.62 7.70
C GLU A 154 6.31 -21.83 6.86
N GLN A 155 5.35 -21.16 7.50
CA GLN A 155 4.39 -20.28 6.82
C GLN A 155 5.10 -19.09 6.15
N ALA A 156 6.08 -18.49 6.82
CA ALA A 156 6.86 -17.40 6.24
C ALA A 156 7.67 -17.90 5.03
N ALA A 157 8.33 -19.04 5.14
CA ALA A 157 9.10 -19.63 4.02
C ALA A 157 8.18 -19.92 2.82
N TYR A 158 7.02 -20.51 3.05
CA TYR A 158 6.03 -20.76 2.00
C TYR A 158 5.54 -19.45 1.34
N ALA A 159 5.25 -18.43 2.14
CA ALA A 159 4.81 -17.14 1.63
C ALA A 159 5.89 -16.47 0.76
N ILE A 160 7.16 -16.52 1.20
CA ILE A 160 8.29 -15.97 0.45
C ILE A 160 8.48 -16.72 -0.88
N GLU A 161 8.37 -18.05 -0.88
CA GLU A 161 8.41 -18.86 -2.10
C GLU A 161 7.32 -18.41 -3.09
N LYS A 162 6.08 -18.25 -2.61
CA LYS A 162 4.94 -17.81 -3.44
C LYS A 162 5.11 -16.39 -3.99
N LEU A 163 5.70 -15.48 -3.23
CA LEU A 163 6.05 -14.15 -3.72
C LEU A 163 7.07 -14.19 -4.87
N GLY A 164 7.94 -15.19 -4.89
CA GLY A 164 8.92 -15.40 -5.95
C GLY A 164 8.34 -15.94 -7.26
N GLU A 165 7.15 -16.57 -7.23
CA GLU A 165 6.49 -17.15 -8.41
C GLU A 165 5.77 -16.11 -9.29
N GLY A 166 5.80 -14.83 -8.95
CA GLY A 166 5.21 -13.75 -9.76
C GLY A 166 3.68 -13.77 -9.77
N HIS A 167 3.04 -13.69 -8.62
CA HIS A 167 1.58 -13.60 -8.54
C HIS A 167 1.10 -12.22 -9.00
N THR A 168 0.43 -12.18 -10.14
CA THR A 168 -0.45 -11.08 -10.51
C THR A 168 -1.75 -11.28 -9.72
N VAL A 169 -2.11 -10.33 -8.87
CA VAL A 169 -3.43 -10.33 -8.23
C VAL A 169 -4.45 -10.04 -9.33
N CYS A 170 -5.34 -11.00 -9.60
CA CYS A 170 -6.48 -10.82 -10.50
C CYS A 170 -7.63 -10.12 -9.79
#